data_abc717be3557040890a10f9ad333aa97
#
_entry.id   abc717be3557040890a10f9ad333aa97
#
_cell.length_a   1.000
_cell.length_b   1.000
_cell.length_c   1.000
_cell.angle_alpha   90.00
_cell.angle_beta   90.00
_cell.angle_gamma   90.00
#
_symmetry.space_group_name_H-M   'P 1'
#
loop_
_entity.id
_entity.type
_entity.pdbx_description
1 polymer ?
#
loop_
_entity_poly.entity_id
_entity_poly.type
_entity_poly.pdbx_seq_one_letter_code
_entity_poly.pdbx_strand_id
1 'polypeptide(L)'
;MLKIKKVIQIFVIFTCFSSSFIGCEDSKSSSGAEALLALGLGGSGFLSSCDQRTPESGRGIFVADEIISAPTSTGIGFKDSDCSIDGIRGQGKFNGSLDVYTLDASGIGSSIILRWSGIKVLPTSGIDFIVYENPFFVGVQNNSNSFDNVFMEPLIVEVGNDLTNWCGWNPNYTNSDPNTFVGNPTYWNNFAGITPFIYNQDSNPMTVSEVFDTDIINGGGGGDGFDLADSNFGNSGSGCSGTLKSEIQTNGFTYIKISAAKTILTSLPIDSAHANPDIDGVIAKSVTP
;
A
#
# COMPACT_ATOMS: atom_id res chain seq x y z
N MET A 1 -43.51 46.60 6.60
CA MET A 1 -43.60 45.47 5.67
C MET A 1 -42.51 44.46 6.01
N LEU A 2 -42.88 43.42 6.74
CA LEU A 2 -41.97 42.38 7.23
C LEU A 2 -41.98 41.20 6.24
N LYS A 3 -40.84 40.85 5.62
CA LYS A 3 -40.70 39.65 4.80
C LYS A 3 -40.22 38.49 5.65
N ILE A 4 -41.08 37.54 5.89
CA ILE A 4 -40.80 36.29 6.57
C ILE A 4 -40.12 35.33 5.59
N LYS A 5 -38.90 34.92 5.85
CA LYS A 5 -38.22 33.81 5.14
C LYS A 5 -38.63 32.49 5.81
N LYS A 6 -39.29 31.63 5.03
CA LYS A 6 -39.58 30.24 5.44
C LYS A 6 -38.29 29.42 5.40
N VAL A 7 -37.92 28.88 6.56
CA VAL A 7 -36.90 27.81 6.68
C VAL A 7 -37.65 26.49 6.56
N ILE A 8 -37.36 25.71 5.54
CA ILE A 8 -37.87 24.34 5.39
C ILE A 8 -36.89 23.41 6.14
N GLN A 9 -37.33 22.91 7.27
CA GLN A 9 -36.65 21.81 7.98
C GLN A 9 -37.12 20.48 7.39
N ILE A 10 -36.20 19.75 6.76
CA ILE A 10 -36.46 18.38 6.32
C ILE A 10 -36.17 17.48 7.52
N PHE A 11 -37.24 16.95 8.12
CA PHE A 11 -37.16 15.86 9.10
C PHE A 11 -36.98 14.54 8.36
N VAL A 12 -35.81 13.89 8.50
CA VAL A 12 -35.62 12.50 8.12
C VAL A 12 -36.08 11.63 9.29
N ILE A 13 -37.22 10.97 9.12
CA ILE A 13 -37.75 10.00 10.10
C ILE A 13 -36.99 8.68 9.91
N PHE A 14 -36.16 8.33 10.90
CA PHE A 14 -35.61 7.00 11.01
C PHE A 14 -36.64 6.10 11.71
N THR A 15 -37.23 5.18 10.99
CA THR A 15 -38.01 4.08 11.56
C THR A 15 -37.05 2.96 11.97
N CYS A 16 -36.84 2.84 13.29
CA CYS A 16 -36.21 1.67 13.87
C CYS A 16 -37.14 0.46 13.76
N PHE A 17 -36.72 -0.55 13.00
CA PHE A 17 -37.28 -1.90 13.12
C PHE A 17 -36.53 -2.63 14.24
N SER A 18 -37.24 -2.88 15.34
CA SER A 18 -36.76 -3.70 16.45
C SER A 18 -36.89 -5.18 16.10
N SER A 19 -35.78 -5.88 15.98
CA SER A 19 -35.72 -7.32 16.14
C SER A 19 -34.72 -7.63 17.27
N SER A 20 -35.28 -8.17 18.33
CA SER A 20 -34.57 -8.59 19.55
C SER A 20 -33.62 -9.74 19.25
N PHE A 21 -32.32 -9.55 19.51
CA PHE A 21 -31.44 -10.64 19.90
C PHE A 21 -30.50 -10.19 21.03
N ILE A 22 -30.47 -11.00 22.06
CA ILE A 22 -29.79 -10.89 23.35
C ILE A 22 -28.29 -11.09 23.13
N GLY A 23 -27.47 -10.25 23.79
CA GLY A 23 -26.05 -10.49 23.97
C GLY A 23 -25.22 -9.20 23.84
N CYS A 24 -25.20 -8.35 24.86
CA CYS A 24 -24.15 -7.35 25.04
C CYS A 24 -23.00 -8.00 25.76
N GLU A 25 -21.87 -8.18 25.10
CA GLU A 25 -20.57 -8.23 25.75
C GLU A 25 -19.79 -6.96 25.35
N ASP A 26 -19.16 -6.34 26.36
CA ASP A 26 -18.41 -5.10 26.23
C ASP A 26 -17.27 -5.23 25.23
N SER A 27 -17.41 -4.70 24.03
CA SER A 27 -16.31 -4.55 23.09
C SER A 27 -15.64 -3.19 23.31
N LYS A 28 -14.37 -3.24 23.69
CA LYS A 28 -13.45 -2.11 23.70
C LYS A 28 -13.46 -1.41 22.33
N SER A 29 -13.43 -0.08 22.34
CA SER A 29 -13.50 0.80 21.19
C SER A 29 -12.53 0.38 20.07
N SER A 30 -13.07 -0.09 18.97
CA SER A 30 -12.37 -0.13 17.70
C SER A 30 -12.20 1.32 17.20
N SER A 31 -11.02 1.65 16.68
CA SER A 31 -10.71 2.96 16.11
C SER A 31 -11.72 3.32 15.01
N GLY A 32 -12.18 4.58 14.99
CA GLY A 32 -13.27 5.03 14.12
C GLY A 32 -13.01 4.89 12.59
N ALA A 33 -11.81 4.54 12.17
CA ALA A 33 -11.44 4.31 10.77
C ALA A 33 -11.98 2.97 10.24
N GLU A 34 -11.87 1.87 11.01
CA GLU A 34 -12.42 0.57 10.60
C GLU A 34 -13.96 0.59 10.55
N ALA A 35 -14.60 1.37 11.44
CA ALA A 35 -16.04 1.52 11.45
C ALA A 35 -16.56 2.33 10.24
N LEU A 36 -15.79 3.26 9.69
CA LEU A 36 -16.19 4.03 8.51
C LEU A 36 -16.12 3.21 7.21
N LEU A 37 -15.14 2.31 7.09
CA LEU A 37 -15.04 1.39 5.96
C LEU A 37 -16.22 0.39 5.96
N ALA A 38 -16.62 -0.12 7.12
CA ALA A 38 -17.72 -1.07 7.25
C ALA A 38 -19.11 -0.47 7.01
N LEU A 39 -19.32 0.82 7.25
CA LEU A 39 -20.61 1.49 7.10
C LEU A 39 -20.92 1.98 5.67
N GLY A 40 -19.92 2.10 4.81
CA GLY A 40 -20.09 2.51 3.40
C GLY A 40 -20.53 1.38 2.46
N LEU A 41 -20.44 0.13 2.86
CA LEU A 41 -20.60 -1.05 2.00
C LEU A 41 -21.85 -1.88 2.33
N GLY A 42 -22.98 -1.24 2.58
CA GLY A 42 -24.29 -1.89 2.71
C GLY A 42 -24.83 -2.45 1.37
N GLY A 43 -23.99 -3.12 0.59
CA GLY A 43 -24.36 -3.80 -0.65
C GLY A 43 -23.76 -5.20 -0.66
N SER A 44 -24.62 -6.20 -0.71
CA SER A 44 -24.27 -7.61 -0.83
C SER A 44 -23.24 -7.86 -1.96
N GLY A 45 -22.06 -8.38 -1.62
CA GLY A 45 -21.28 -9.17 -2.57
C GLY A 45 -19.95 -8.62 -3.07
N PHE A 46 -19.23 -7.79 -2.33
CA PHE A 46 -17.81 -7.55 -2.59
C PHE A 46 -16.95 -8.29 -1.55
N LEU A 47 -16.98 -9.60 -1.62
CA LEU A 47 -15.79 -10.35 -1.24
C LEU A 47 -14.79 -10.10 -2.38
N SER A 48 -13.65 -9.48 -2.09
CA SER A 48 -12.56 -9.45 -3.03
C SER A 48 -12.22 -10.90 -3.35
N SER A 49 -12.45 -11.31 -4.56
CA SER A 49 -11.89 -12.57 -5.03
C SER A 49 -10.48 -12.18 -5.48
N CYS A 50 -9.45 -12.75 -4.85
CA CYS A 50 -8.07 -12.60 -5.30
C CYS A 50 -7.89 -13.41 -6.61
N ASP A 51 -8.70 -13.09 -7.60
CA ASP A 51 -8.71 -13.76 -8.89
C ASP A 51 -7.58 -13.18 -9.77
N GLN A 52 -6.71 -14.05 -10.24
CA GLN A 52 -5.61 -13.70 -11.13
C GLN A 52 -6.09 -12.89 -12.33
N ARG A 53 -5.52 -11.70 -12.50
CA ARG A 53 -5.78 -10.83 -13.65
C ARG A 53 -4.96 -11.23 -14.85
N THR A 54 -5.35 -10.75 -16.01
CA THR A 54 -4.60 -10.99 -17.24
C THR A 54 -3.20 -10.40 -17.14
N PRO A 55 -2.12 -11.18 -17.31
CA PRO A 55 -0.77 -10.66 -17.26
C PRO A 55 -0.53 -9.56 -18.31
N GLU A 56 0.14 -8.48 -17.89
CA GLU A 56 0.49 -7.37 -18.76
C GLU A 56 1.97 -7.39 -19.23
N SER A 57 2.64 -8.52 -19.12
CA SER A 57 4.03 -8.71 -19.51
C SER A 57 4.29 -8.35 -20.98
N GLY A 58 3.32 -8.61 -21.88
CA GLY A 58 3.38 -8.18 -23.28
C GLY A 58 3.40 -6.66 -23.48
N ARG A 59 3.05 -5.89 -22.43
CA ARG A 59 3.11 -4.42 -22.42
C ARG A 59 4.34 -3.89 -21.67
N GLY A 60 5.19 -4.76 -21.07
CA GLY A 60 6.33 -4.35 -20.25
C GLY A 60 5.94 -3.97 -18.82
N ILE A 61 4.89 -4.58 -18.29
CA ILE A 61 4.47 -4.50 -16.88
C ILE A 61 4.47 -5.93 -16.34
N PHE A 62 5.34 -6.19 -15.39
CA PHE A 62 5.57 -7.53 -14.86
C PHE A 62 5.15 -7.55 -13.39
N VAL A 63 4.00 -8.14 -13.08
CA VAL A 63 3.52 -8.31 -11.70
C VAL A 63 4.30 -9.43 -11.02
N ALA A 64 4.65 -9.26 -9.75
CA ALA A 64 5.16 -10.36 -8.92
C ALA A 64 4.07 -11.42 -8.80
N ASP A 65 4.40 -12.67 -9.09
CA ASP A 65 3.44 -13.76 -9.31
C ASP A 65 3.66 -14.97 -8.41
N GLU A 66 4.61 -14.87 -7.47
CA GLU A 66 4.90 -15.98 -6.55
C GLU A 66 5.18 -15.48 -5.13
N ILE A 67 4.48 -16.07 -4.16
CA ILE A 67 4.69 -15.86 -2.73
C ILE A 67 5.72 -16.88 -2.24
N ILE A 68 6.85 -16.39 -1.74
CA ILE A 68 7.89 -17.22 -1.10
C ILE A 68 7.59 -17.41 0.37
N SER A 69 7.13 -16.34 1.02
CA SER A 69 6.73 -16.37 2.43
C SER A 69 5.67 -15.30 2.65
N ALA A 70 4.52 -15.71 3.14
CA ALA A 70 3.52 -14.83 3.67
C ALA A 70 3.26 -15.23 5.13
N PRO A 71 3.16 -14.28 6.05
CA PRO A 71 2.79 -14.59 7.41
C PRO A 71 1.35 -15.11 7.44
N THR A 72 1.08 -16.05 8.33
CA THR A 72 -0.30 -16.44 8.60
C THR A 72 -0.98 -15.24 9.24
N SER A 73 -2.04 -14.71 8.63
CA SER A 73 -2.82 -13.64 9.19
C SER A 73 -3.32 -14.02 10.60
N THR A 74 -3.03 -13.15 11.57
CA THR A 74 -3.41 -13.35 12.97
C THR A 74 -4.86 -13.00 13.27
N GLY A 75 -5.63 -12.63 12.26
CA GLY A 75 -7.07 -12.38 12.42
C GLY A 75 -7.52 -10.94 12.20
N ILE A 76 -6.62 -10.02 11.88
CA ILE A 76 -6.95 -8.66 11.46
C ILE A 76 -6.87 -8.50 9.95
N GLY A 77 -7.60 -7.53 9.40
CA GLY A 77 -7.56 -7.13 8.00
C GLY A 77 -7.89 -8.21 6.98
N PHE A 78 -7.33 -8.06 5.79
CA PHE A 78 -7.49 -8.93 4.64
C PHE A 78 -6.46 -10.07 4.72
N LYS A 79 -6.94 -11.33 4.63
CA LYS A 79 -6.16 -12.51 5.04
C LYS A 79 -5.68 -13.40 3.92
N ASP A 80 -6.15 -13.15 2.72
CA ASP A 80 -5.79 -13.94 1.55
C ASP A 80 -4.52 -13.36 0.93
N SER A 81 -3.40 -14.06 1.10
CA SER A 81 -2.12 -13.62 0.57
C SER A 81 -2.07 -13.62 -0.96
N ASP A 82 -2.95 -14.37 -1.62
CA ASP A 82 -3.00 -14.41 -3.09
C ASP A 82 -3.40 -13.06 -3.68
N CYS A 83 -4.09 -12.19 -2.90
CA CYS A 83 -4.37 -10.80 -3.29
C CYS A 83 -3.11 -9.93 -3.47
N SER A 84 -1.95 -10.34 -2.98
CA SER A 84 -0.69 -9.61 -3.18
C SER A 84 0.04 -9.96 -4.48
N ILE A 85 -0.48 -10.95 -5.26
CA ILE A 85 0.13 -11.44 -6.50
C ILE A 85 -0.88 -11.59 -7.66
N ASP A 86 -2.13 -11.21 -7.47
CA ASP A 86 -3.19 -11.41 -8.47
C ASP A 86 -3.33 -10.24 -9.46
N GLY A 87 -2.58 -9.17 -9.28
CA GLY A 87 -2.52 -7.97 -10.11
C GLY A 87 -2.85 -6.71 -9.32
N ILE A 88 -2.82 -5.54 -9.97
CA ILE A 88 -2.98 -4.25 -9.30
C ILE A 88 -4.41 -3.74 -9.48
N ARG A 89 -5.05 -3.33 -8.37
CA ARG A 89 -6.46 -2.92 -8.36
C ARG A 89 -6.72 -1.63 -7.56
N GLY A 90 -6.07 -0.55 -7.92
CA GLY A 90 -6.34 0.77 -7.33
C GLY A 90 -7.80 1.18 -7.43
N GLN A 91 -8.33 1.74 -6.36
CA GLN A 91 -9.72 2.23 -6.28
C GLN A 91 -9.81 3.75 -6.39
N GLY A 92 -8.72 4.41 -6.78
CA GLY A 92 -8.65 5.85 -6.93
C GLY A 92 -8.00 6.56 -5.75
N LYS A 93 -7.87 7.88 -5.89
CA LYS A 93 -7.09 8.72 -4.96
C LYS A 93 -7.70 8.81 -3.55
N PHE A 94 -8.98 8.53 -3.40
CA PHE A 94 -9.75 8.78 -2.17
C PHE A 94 -10.36 7.52 -1.58
N ASN A 95 -10.06 6.37 -2.14
CA ASN A 95 -10.57 5.08 -1.68
C ASN A 95 -9.42 4.08 -1.66
N GLY A 96 -9.32 3.31 -0.58
CA GLY A 96 -8.45 2.16 -0.53
C GLY A 96 -8.98 0.99 -1.37
N SER A 97 -8.09 0.14 -1.86
CA SER A 97 -8.42 -1.16 -2.45
C SER A 97 -8.93 -2.13 -1.38
N LEU A 98 -9.86 -3.00 -1.72
CA LEU A 98 -10.28 -4.13 -0.87
C LEU A 98 -9.65 -5.45 -1.34
N ASP A 99 -8.88 -5.40 -2.39
CA ASP A 99 -8.17 -6.52 -3.01
C ASP A 99 -6.70 -6.46 -2.60
N VAL A 100 -6.46 -6.76 -1.34
CA VAL A 100 -5.18 -6.55 -0.68
C VAL A 100 -4.91 -7.64 0.36
N TYR A 101 -3.67 -7.75 0.80
CA TYR A 101 -3.24 -8.62 1.88
C TYR A 101 -2.64 -7.82 3.04
N THR A 102 -3.23 -7.95 4.24
CA THR A 102 -2.79 -7.21 5.44
C THR A 102 -1.57 -7.85 6.11
N LEU A 103 -0.51 -7.07 6.32
CA LEU A 103 0.60 -7.43 7.19
C LEU A 103 0.27 -7.06 8.64
N ASP A 104 0.35 -8.03 9.55
CA ASP A 104 0.06 -7.82 10.97
C ASP A 104 1.30 -7.41 11.75
N ALA A 105 1.41 -6.13 12.08
CA ALA A 105 2.52 -5.58 12.85
C ALA A 105 2.56 -6.00 14.33
N SER A 106 1.49 -6.59 14.86
CA SER A 106 1.44 -7.03 16.26
C SER A 106 2.06 -8.41 16.49
N GLY A 107 2.40 -9.15 15.44
CA GLY A 107 2.78 -10.55 15.51
C GLY A 107 3.91 -11.00 14.59
N ILE A 108 3.94 -12.29 14.31
CA ILE A 108 4.93 -12.96 13.44
C ILE A 108 4.72 -12.57 11.96
N GLY A 109 3.65 -11.86 11.67
CA GLY A 109 3.14 -11.56 10.34
C GLY A 109 3.59 -10.27 9.70
N SER A 110 4.74 -9.74 10.05
CA SER A 110 5.14 -8.37 9.71
C SER A 110 5.83 -8.19 8.37
N SER A 111 6.06 -9.25 7.61
CA SER A 111 6.69 -9.15 6.29
C SER A 111 6.22 -10.22 5.32
N ILE A 112 6.14 -9.86 4.04
CA ILE A 112 5.92 -10.79 2.92
C ILE A 112 7.15 -10.81 2.03
N ILE A 113 7.45 -11.97 1.44
CA ILE A 113 8.50 -12.12 0.44
C ILE A 113 7.85 -12.61 -0.85
N LEU A 114 8.02 -11.81 -1.90
CA LEU A 114 7.51 -12.09 -3.24
C LEU A 114 8.67 -12.27 -4.23
N ARG A 115 8.36 -12.86 -5.38
CA ARG A 115 9.24 -12.88 -6.55
C ARG A 115 8.45 -12.95 -7.87
N TRP A 116 9.17 -12.81 -8.96
CA TRP A 116 8.72 -13.10 -10.32
C TRP A 116 9.21 -14.49 -10.69
N SER A 117 8.30 -15.42 -10.98
CA SER A 117 8.60 -16.85 -11.18
C SER A 117 9.64 -17.10 -12.26
N GLY A 118 10.80 -17.61 -11.84
CA GLY A 118 11.89 -18.01 -12.73
C GLY A 118 12.69 -16.89 -13.39
N ILE A 119 12.42 -15.61 -13.07
CA ILE A 119 13.07 -14.44 -13.67
C ILE A 119 13.58 -13.46 -12.59
N LYS A 120 14.44 -12.52 -12.98
CA LYS A 120 14.94 -11.44 -12.13
C LYS A 120 14.41 -10.09 -12.61
N VAL A 121 14.16 -9.20 -11.68
CA VAL A 121 13.94 -7.78 -12.00
C VAL A 121 15.28 -7.12 -12.35
N LEU A 122 15.32 -6.45 -13.48
CA LEU A 122 16.54 -5.81 -14.00
C LEU A 122 16.54 -4.30 -13.73
N PRO A 123 17.74 -3.74 -13.50
CA PRO A 123 17.89 -2.28 -13.43
C PRO A 123 17.56 -1.63 -14.78
N THR A 124 16.90 -0.49 -14.73
CA THR A 124 16.53 0.34 -15.87
C THR A 124 16.94 1.79 -15.65
N SER A 125 16.56 2.70 -16.54
CA SER A 125 16.68 4.13 -16.27
C SER A 125 15.45 4.58 -15.46
N GLY A 126 15.68 5.18 -14.29
CA GLY A 126 14.65 5.63 -13.35
C GLY A 126 14.02 4.47 -12.60
N ILE A 127 12.73 4.58 -12.28
CA ILE A 127 12.01 3.59 -11.47
C ILE A 127 12.10 2.20 -12.12
N ASP A 128 12.58 1.21 -11.36
CA ASP A 128 12.70 -0.18 -11.77
C ASP A 128 11.48 -1.01 -11.41
N PHE A 129 10.88 -0.72 -10.26
CA PHE A 129 9.66 -1.36 -9.79
C PHE A 129 8.84 -0.43 -8.90
N ILE A 130 7.55 -0.75 -8.74
CA ILE A 130 6.62 -0.02 -7.87
C ILE A 130 5.96 -1.00 -6.89
N VAL A 131 5.87 -0.58 -5.63
CA VAL A 131 5.11 -1.25 -4.58
C VAL A 131 3.77 -0.54 -4.44
N TYR A 132 2.69 -1.30 -4.46
CA TYR A 132 1.34 -0.83 -4.21
C TYR A 132 0.85 -1.34 -2.86
N GLU A 133 0.52 -0.42 -2.03
CA GLU A 133 -0.17 -0.57 -0.76
C GLU A 133 -1.53 0.13 -0.91
N ASN A 134 -2.21 0.46 0.15
CA ASN A 134 -3.59 0.93 0.13
C ASN A 134 -3.78 2.38 0.61
N PRO A 135 -2.87 3.34 0.39
CA PRO A 135 -3.00 4.70 0.89
C PRO A 135 -4.06 5.48 0.10
N PHE A 136 -4.71 6.44 0.77
CA PHE A 136 -5.69 7.31 0.14
C PHE A 136 -5.73 8.70 0.79
N PHE A 137 -6.13 9.72 0.02
CA PHE A 137 -6.30 11.07 0.56
C PHE A 137 -7.48 11.12 1.54
N VAL A 138 -7.24 11.74 2.71
CA VAL A 138 -8.25 11.93 3.75
C VAL A 138 -8.73 13.38 3.74
N GLY A 139 -10.06 13.57 3.77
CA GLY A 139 -10.65 14.90 3.90
C GLY A 139 -11.46 15.33 2.69
N VAL A 140 -12.00 16.56 2.75
CA VAL A 140 -12.79 17.14 1.67
C VAL A 140 -11.84 17.48 0.52
N GLN A 141 -12.21 17.14 -0.70
CA GLN A 141 -11.58 17.66 -1.92
C GLN A 141 -11.62 19.19 -1.90
N ASN A 142 -10.67 19.82 -1.22
CA ASN A 142 -10.32 21.18 -1.54
C ASN A 142 -9.56 21.11 -2.85
N ASN A 143 -9.78 22.07 -3.76
CA ASN A 143 -9.14 22.18 -5.07
C ASN A 143 -7.60 22.31 -5.03
N SER A 144 -6.97 22.11 -3.89
CA SER A 144 -5.53 21.96 -3.73
C SER A 144 -5.22 20.46 -3.81
N ASN A 145 -4.55 20.06 -4.88
CA ASN A 145 -3.86 18.77 -5.03
C ASN A 145 -2.71 18.67 -4.02
N SER A 146 -3.00 18.80 -2.72
CA SER A 146 -1.99 18.80 -1.68
C SER A 146 -1.96 17.42 -1.05
N PHE A 147 -0.77 16.83 -0.97
CA PHE A 147 -0.49 15.59 -0.28
C PHE A 147 -0.55 15.71 1.25
N ASP A 148 -1.12 16.80 1.77
CA ASP A 148 -1.00 17.17 3.18
C ASP A 148 -1.72 16.25 4.15
N ASN A 149 -2.58 15.34 3.66
CA ASN A 149 -3.27 14.39 4.53
C ASN A 149 -3.61 13.09 3.78
N VAL A 150 -2.78 12.10 3.96
CA VAL A 150 -2.95 10.74 3.43
C VAL A 150 -3.12 9.79 4.60
N PHE A 151 -4.16 8.96 4.55
CA PHE A 151 -4.15 7.72 5.33
C PHE A 151 -3.11 6.81 4.70
N MET A 152 -2.12 6.38 5.45
CA MET A 152 -1.01 5.59 4.94
C MET A 152 -0.44 4.69 6.03
N GLU A 153 0.07 3.56 5.62
CA GLU A 153 0.66 2.54 6.48
C GLU A 153 2.06 2.19 5.97
N PRO A 154 3.10 2.91 6.47
CA PRO A 154 4.43 2.85 5.88
C PRO A 154 5.05 1.46 5.89
N LEU A 155 5.68 1.12 4.77
CA LEU A 155 6.38 -0.13 4.51
C LEU A 155 7.87 0.10 4.30
N ILE A 156 8.69 -0.87 4.71
CA ILE A 156 10.11 -0.97 4.36
C ILE A 156 10.25 -1.98 3.24
N VAL A 157 10.98 -1.59 2.19
CA VAL A 157 11.25 -2.40 1.01
C VAL A 157 12.72 -2.78 0.96
N GLU A 158 12.97 -4.07 0.79
CA GLU A 158 14.31 -4.64 0.64
C GLU A 158 14.30 -5.65 -0.51
N VAL A 159 15.40 -5.75 -1.25
CA VAL A 159 15.57 -6.70 -2.35
C VAL A 159 16.83 -7.55 -2.17
N GLY A 160 16.81 -8.76 -2.72
CA GLY A 160 17.93 -9.70 -2.56
C GLY A 160 17.96 -10.79 -3.63
N ASN A 161 19.09 -11.51 -3.68
CA ASN A 161 19.28 -12.65 -4.57
C ASN A 161 19.21 -14.00 -3.82
N ASP A 162 19.12 -13.93 -2.49
CA ASP A 162 18.87 -15.05 -1.59
C ASP A 162 17.88 -14.62 -0.49
N LEU A 163 17.48 -15.55 0.38
CA LEU A 163 16.49 -15.28 1.43
C LEU A 163 17.13 -14.82 2.76
N THR A 164 18.41 -14.46 2.76
CA THR A 164 19.16 -14.11 3.97
C THR A 164 19.80 -12.72 3.90
N ASN A 165 20.22 -12.28 2.71
CA ASN A 165 20.90 -11.01 2.50
C ASN A 165 20.02 -10.04 1.70
N TRP A 166 19.74 -8.90 2.29
CA TRP A 166 18.78 -7.92 1.79
C TRP A 166 19.41 -6.52 1.71
N CYS A 167 19.21 -5.82 0.62
CA CYS A 167 19.57 -4.41 0.44
C CYS A 167 18.32 -3.54 0.33
N GLY A 168 18.27 -2.41 1.02
CA GLY A 168 17.15 -1.47 1.04
C GLY A 168 17.60 -0.02 0.83
N TRP A 169 16.64 0.92 0.89
CA TRP A 169 16.79 2.33 0.52
C TRP A 169 16.95 3.30 1.70
N ASN A 170 17.34 2.82 2.89
CA ASN A 170 17.53 3.65 4.08
C ASN A 170 16.31 4.54 4.41
N PRO A 171 15.18 3.94 4.83
CA PRO A 171 13.96 4.66 5.15
C PRO A 171 14.19 5.66 6.29
N ASN A 172 13.67 6.89 6.15
CA ASN A 172 13.88 7.98 7.09
C ASN A 172 12.64 8.88 7.22
N TYR A 173 12.21 9.08 8.46
CA TYR A 173 11.13 10.02 8.81
C TYR A 173 11.74 11.38 9.20
N THR A 174 11.30 12.45 8.53
CA THR A 174 11.96 13.77 8.59
C THR A 174 11.12 14.90 9.19
N ASN A 175 9.95 14.57 9.78
CA ASN A 175 9.17 15.60 10.47
C ASN A 175 9.98 16.21 11.66
N SER A 176 9.78 17.49 11.89
CA SER A 176 10.43 18.24 12.99
C SER A 176 10.08 17.70 14.38
N ASP A 177 8.90 17.11 14.55
CA ASP A 177 8.54 16.31 15.72
C ASP A 177 8.62 14.82 15.37
N PRO A 178 9.69 14.12 15.78
CA PRO A 178 9.86 12.71 15.45
C PRO A 178 8.91 11.77 16.20
N ASN A 179 8.14 12.29 17.16
CA ASN A 179 7.22 11.47 17.98
C ASN A 179 5.77 11.57 17.52
N THR A 180 5.47 12.44 16.56
CA THR A 180 4.11 12.61 16.04
C THR A 180 4.01 12.06 14.61
N PHE A 181 3.07 11.13 14.40
CA PHE A 181 2.72 10.66 13.07
C PHE A 181 2.07 11.81 12.27
N VAL A 182 2.55 12.03 11.07
CA VAL A 182 1.97 12.98 10.14
C VAL A 182 1.74 12.28 8.80
N GLY A 183 0.48 12.27 8.35
CA GLY A 183 0.03 11.68 7.09
C GLY A 183 0.42 12.50 5.86
N ASN A 184 1.64 13.05 5.84
CA ASN A 184 2.19 13.76 4.68
C ASN A 184 3.38 12.97 4.12
N PRO A 185 3.26 12.41 2.89
CA PRO A 185 4.30 11.58 2.28
C PRO A 185 5.68 12.22 2.22
N THR A 186 5.76 13.56 2.15
CA THR A 186 7.04 14.27 2.05
C THR A 186 7.95 14.09 3.27
N TYR A 187 7.42 13.65 4.39
CA TYR A 187 8.21 13.32 5.59
C TYR A 187 8.72 11.87 5.62
N TRP A 188 8.21 11.00 4.75
CA TRP A 188 8.46 9.55 4.75
C TRP A 188 9.36 9.14 3.58
N ASN A 189 10.65 9.50 3.65
CA ASN A 189 11.58 9.24 2.56
C ASN A 189 11.95 7.75 2.48
N ASN A 190 11.89 7.17 1.29
CA ASN A 190 12.27 5.78 0.99
C ASN A 190 11.38 4.72 1.68
N PHE A 191 10.15 5.07 2.02
CA PHE A 191 9.11 4.12 2.40
C PHE A 191 8.21 3.82 1.19
N ALA A 192 7.56 2.65 1.22
CA ALA A 192 6.34 2.40 0.44
C ALA A 192 5.11 2.52 1.36
N GLY A 193 3.91 2.41 0.78
CA GLY A 193 2.64 2.56 1.48
C GLY A 193 2.32 4.02 1.83
N ILE A 194 2.82 4.97 1.05
CA ILE A 194 2.67 6.41 1.34
C ILE A 194 2.02 7.20 0.20
N THR A 195 2.06 6.68 -1.03
CA THR A 195 1.52 7.37 -2.21
C THR A 195 0.27 6.66 -2.73
N PRO A 196 -0.90 7.32 -2.71
CA PRO A 196 -2.12 6.78 -3.33
C PRO A 196 -1.91 6.41 -4.79
N PHE A 197 -2.73 5.49 -5.32
CA PHE A 197 -2.62 5.07 -6.71
C PHE A 197 -3.99 4.91 -7.39
N ILE A 198 -3.98 5.07 -8.72
CA ILE A 198 -5.17 4.97 -9.58
C ILE A 198 -5.02 3.88 -10.64
N TYR A 199 -3.82 3.32 -10.79
CA TYR A 199 -3.63 2.20 -11.70
C TYR A 199 -4.48 1.02 -11.27
N ASN A 200 -5.24 0.47 -12.23
CA ASN A 200 -6.12 -0.66 -12.03
C ASN A 200 -6.17 -1.45 -13.34
N GLN A 201 -5.73 -2.70 -13.32
CA GLN A 201 -5.64 -3.54 -14.51
C GLN A 201 -7.01 -3.81 -15.15
N ASP A 202 -8.08 -3.83 -14.35
CA ASP A 202 -9.43 -4.14 -14.82
C ASP A 202 -10.17 -2.92 -15.34
N SER A 203 -10.10 -1.79 -14.62
CA SER A 203 -11.00 -0.64 -14.85
C SER A 203 -10.30 0.64 -15.28
N ASN A 204 -8.98 0.76 -15.06
CA ASN A 204 -8.19 1.93 -15.45
C ASN A 204 -6.82 1.51 -16.01
N PRO A 205 -6.80 0.82 -17.18
CA PRO A 205 -5.56 0.43 -17.83
C PRO A 205 -4.83 1.67 -18.34
N MET A 206 -3.59 1.85 -17.89
CA MET A 206 -2.74 2.99 -18.20
C MET A 206 -1.60 2.57 -19.15
N THR A 207 -0.95 3.51 -19.83
CA THR A 207 0.27 3.22 -20.58
C THR A 207 1.42 2.87 -19.64
N VAL A 208 2.44 2.15 -20.12
CA VAL A 208 3.62 1.81 -19.30
C VAL A 208 4.26 3.05 -18.68
N SER A 209 4.35 4.14 -19.45
CA SER A 209 4.95 5.38 -18.97
C SER A 209 4.12 6.04 -17.87
N GLU A 210 2.79 5.97 -17.90
CA GLU A 210 1.91 6.45 -16.85
C GLU A 210 1.95 5.56 -15.61
N VAL A 211 2.02 4.24 -15.79
CA VAL A 211 2.11 3.28 -14.68
C VAL A 211 3.40 3.49 -13.88
N PHE A 212 4.55 3.72 -14.57
CA PHE A 212 5.84 3.97 -13.91
C PHE A 212 6.10 5.46 -13.62
N ASP A 213 5.07 6.30 -13.67
CA ASP A 213 5.06 7.65 -13.14
C ASP A 213 4.26 7.67 -11.81
N THR A 214 4.96 7.90 -10.71
CA THR A 214 4.33 7.93 -9.38
C THR A 214 3.66 9.27 -9.05
N ASP A 215 3.75 10.27 -9.93
CA ASP A 215 3.08 11.56 -9.74
C ASP A 215 1.58 11.49 -10.04
N ILE A 216 0.84 10.95 -9.09
CA ILE A 216 -0.63 10.83 -9.17
C ILE A 216 -1.36 12.18 -9.39
N ILE A 217 -0.72 13.30 -9.06
CA ILE A 217 -1.31 14.63 -9.23
C ILE A 217 -1.31 15.03 -10.70
N ASN A 218 -0.26 14.71 -11.42
CA ASN A 218 -0.09 15.08 -12.83
C ASN A 218 -0.46 13.96 -13.81
N GLY A 219 -1.10 12.89 -13.33
CA GLY A 219 -1.67 11.85 -14.18
C GLY A 219 -0.89 10.56 -14.23
N GLY A 220 0.10 10.39 -13.36
CA GLY A 220 0.79 9.13 -13.15
C GLY A 220 -0.08 8.10 -12.42
N GLY A 221 0.31 6.84 -12.48
CA GLY A 221 -0.39 5.71 -11.87
C GLY A 221 -0.39 5.74 -10.35
N GLY A 222 0.58 6.43 -9.73
CA GLY A 222 0.80 6.45 -8.29
C GLY A 222 1.55 5.22 -7.79
N GLY A 223 1.43 4.94 -6.47
CA GLY A 223 2.25 3.94 -5.80
C GLY A 223 3.67 4.43 -5.52
N ASP A 224 4.48 3.59 -4.88
CA ASP A 224 5.80 4.00 -4.43
C ASP A 224 6.90 3.33 -5.26
N GLY A 225 7.60 4.14 -6.05
CA GLY A 225 8.62 3.70 -7.00
C GLY A 225 10.00 3.60 -6.39
N PHE A 226 10.75 2.58 -6.81
CA PHE A 226 12.12 2.31 -6.38
C PHE A 226 13.05 2.19 -7.58
N ASP A 227 14.21 2.87 -7.47
CA ASP A 227 15.29 2.87 -8.46
C ASP A 227 16.54 2.23 -7.84
N LEU A 228 17.06 1.18 -8.46
CA LEU A 228 18.29 0.50 -8.04
C LEU A 228 19.54 1.38 -8.21
N ALA A 229 19.45 2.42 -9.06
CA ALA A 229 20.52 3.39 -9.23
C ALA A 229 20.48 4.54 -8.19
N ASP A 230 19.43 4.62 -7.35
CA ASP A 230 19.33 5.61 -6.29
C ASP A 230 20.53 5.54 -5.33
N SER A 231 21.03 6.69 -4.92
CA SER A 231 22.15 6.80 -3.98
C SER A 231 21.85 6.20 -2.59
N ASN A 232 20.58 6.16 -2.18
CA ASN A 232 20.14 5.54 -0.92
C ASN A 232 20.07 4.02 -0.99
N PHE A 233 20.00 3.42 -2.19
CA PHE A 233 19.97 1.97 -2.33
C PHE A 233 21.24 1.33 -1.74
N GLY A 234 21.05 0.26 -0.98
CA GLY A 234 22.10 -0.48 -0.30
C GLY A 234 22.67 0.22 0.94
N ASN A 235 22.04 1.29 1.44
CA ASN A 235 22.41 1.96 2.68
C ASN A 235 21.66 1.40 3.91
N SER A 236 20.76 0.45 3.68
CA SER A 236 20.06 -0.32 4.71
C SER A 236 19.86 -1.76 4.24
N GLY A 237 19.29 -2.58 5.12
CA GLY A 237 19.03 -3.99 4.84
C GLY A 237 19.97 -4.94 5.59
N SER A 238 19.41 -6.07 6.04
CA SER A 238 20.17 -7.08 6.76
C SER A 238 21.10 -7.84 5.81
N GLY A 239 22.41 -7.80 6.07
CA GLY A 239 23.40 -8.49 5.25
C GLY A 239 23.73 -7.79 3.92
N CYS A 240 23.29 -6.55 3.71
CA CYS A 240 23.69 -5.77 2.53
C CYS A 240 25.19 -5.47 2.56
N SER A 241 25.90 -6.02 1.59
CA SER A 241 27.32 -5.74 1.37
C SER A 241 27.51 -4.91 0.09
N GLY A 242 28.64 -4.23 -0.03
CA GLY A 242 28.99 -3.53 -1.27
C GLY A 242 29.01 -4.44 -2.51
N THR A 243 29.36 -5.71 -2.33
CA THR A 243 29.33 -6.72 -3.40
C THR A 243 27.89 -7.04 -3.82
N LEU A 244 27.00 -7.31 -2.86
CA LEU A 244 25.59 -7.59 -3.14
C LEU A 244 24.91 -6.37 -3.79
N LYS A 245 25.13 -5.16 -3.23
CA LYS A 245 24.65 -3.92 -3.82
C LYS A 245 25.04 -3.80 -5.29
N SER A 246 26.34 -3.95 -5.60
CA SER A 246 26.85 -3.84 -6.97
C SER A 246 26.32 -4.93 -7.89
N GLU A 247 26.16 -6.15 -7.37
CA GLU A 247 25.55 -7.25 -8.13
C GLU A 247 24.10 -6.91 -8.51
N ILE A 248 23.28 -6.47 -7.54
CA ILE A 248 21.89 -6.11 -7.80
C ILE A 248 21.79 -4.94 -8.78
N GLN A 249 22.62 -3.91 -8.62
CA GLN A 249 22.66 -2.75 -9.52
C GLN A 249 23.09 -3.12 -10.95
N THR A 250 23.78 -4.24 -11.15
CA THR A 250 24.25 -4.68 -12.46
C THR A 250 23.36 -5.76 -13.08
N ASN A 251 22.94 -6.73 -12.28
CA ASN A 251 22.33 -7.97 -12.74
C ASN A 251 20.89 -8.17 -12.23
N GLY A 252 20.37 -7.19 -11.47
CA GLY A 252 19.03 -7.26 -10.89
C GLY A 252 18.93 -8.16 -9.65
N PHE A 253 17.69 -8.33 -9.18
CA PHE A 253 17.37 -9.10 -8.00
C PHE A 253 16.28 -10.16 -8.26
N THR A 254 16.23 -11.15 -7.37
CA THR A 254 15.27 -12.26 -7.47
C THR A 254 14.08 -12.11 -6.53
N TYR A 255 14.30 -11.59 -5.32
CA TYR A 255 13.31 -11.54 -4.24
C TYR A 255 13.12 -10.11 -3.77
N ILE A 256 11.87 -9.76 -3.49
CA ILE A 256 11.49 -8.55 -2.77
C ILE A 256 10.90 -8.93 -1.41
N LYS A 257 11.36 -8.26 -0.35
CA LYS A 257 10.80 -8.36 0.99
C LYS A 257 10.18 -7.03 1.36
N ILE A 258 8.91 -7.07 1.74
CA ILE A 258 8.11 -5.92 2.15
C ILE A 258 7.73 -6.13 3.60
N SER A 259 8.03 -5.16 4.45
CA SER A 259 7.83 -5.27 5.90
C SER A 259 7.05 -4.08 6.44
N ALA A 260 6.13 -4.31 7.37
CA ALA A 260 5.49 -3.24 8.12
C ALA A 260 6.56 -2.40 8.85
N ALA A 261 6.64 -1.10 8.56
CA ALA A 261 7.74 -0.26 9.05
C ALA A 261 7.81 -0.23 10.58
N LYS A 262 6.67 -0.28 11.26
CA LYS A 262 6.58 -0.29 12.73
C LYS A 262 7.34 -1.45 13.38
N THR A 263 7.43 -2.60 12.72
CA THR A 263 8.11 -3.79 13.27
C THR A 263 9.63 -3.76 13.12
N ILE A 264 10.11 -3.07 12.10
CA ILE A 264 11.54 -2.95 11.80
C ILE A 264 12.13 -1.71 12.50
N LEU A 265 11.44 -0.57 12.40
CA LEU A 265 11.84 0.71 12.99
C LEU A 265 10.86 1.09 14.10
N THR A 266 11.00 0.45 15.26
CA THR A 266 10.07 0.58 16.41
C THR A 266 9.98 1.99 16.97
N SER A 267 10.97 2.85 16.70
CA SER A 267 10.99 4.25 17.11
C SER A 267 10.16 5.17 16.22
N LEU A 268 9.67 4.70 15.06
CA LEU A 268 8.78 5.50 14.22
C LEU A 268 7.47 5.83 14.95
N PRO A 269 6.92 7.04 14.75
CA PRO A 269 5.70 7.49 15.41
C PRO A 269 4.43 6.89 14.80
N ILE A 270 4.49 5.64 14.38
CA ILE A 270 3.36 4.91 13.80
C ILE A 270 2.49 4.40 14.94
N ASP A 271 1.24 4.80 14.96
CA ASP A 271 0.22 4.34 15.91
C ASP A 271 -0.46 3.04 15.43
N SER A 272 -1.41 2.53 16.21
CA SER A 272 -2.10 1.28 15.90
C SER A 272 -3.03 1.36 14.69
N ALA A 273 -3.44 2.57 14.28
CA ALA A 273 -4.31 2.75 13.12
C ALA A 273 -3.53 2.75 11.79
N HIS A 274 -2.21 2.92 11.86
CA HIS A 274 -1.32 3.03 10.70
C HIS A 274 -0.23 1.94 10.71
N ALA A 275 -0.45 0.84 11.43
CA ALA A 275 0.59 -0.15 11.70
C ALA A 275 0.48 -1.43 10.87
N ASN A 276 -0.66 -1.69 10.23
CA ASN A 276 -0.98 -2.97 9.58
C ASN A 276 -1.21 -2.78 8.07
N PRO A 277 -0.15 -2.55 7.30
CA PRO A 277 -0.24 -2.19 5.90
C PRO A 277 -0.86 -3.29 5.05
N ASP A 278 -1.58 -2.86 4.03
CA ASP A 278 -2.37 -3.66 3.10
C ASP A 278 -1.70 -3.72 1.72
N ILE A 279 -1.14 -4.86 1.35
CA ILE A 279 -0.39 -5.03 0.09
C ILE A 279 -1.35 -5.39 -1.04
N ASP A 280 -1.42 -4.54 -2.09
CA ASP A 280 -2.12 -4.82 -3.36
C ASP A 280 -1.20 -5.60 -4.31
N GLY A 281 0.07 -5.20 -4.43
CA GLY A 281 1.04 -5.95 -5.22
C GLY A 281 2.32 -5.19 -5.56
N VAL A 282 3.14 -5.80 -6.39
CA VAL A 282 4.40 -5.22 -6.89
C VAL A 282 4.51 -5.42 -8.40
N ILE A 283 4.89 -4.38 -9.12
CA ILE A 283 5.21 -4.49 -10.54
C ILE A 283 6.66 -4.12 -10.82
N ALA A 284 7.25 -4.76 -11.83
CA ALA A 284 8.56 -4.43 -12.36
C ALA A 284 8.47 -3.93 -13.81
N LYS A 285 9.41 -3.04 -14.19
CA LYS A 285 9.48 -2.44 -15.52
C LYS A 285 10.25 -3.30 -16.52
N SER A 286 11.22 -4.06 -16.02
CA SER A 286 12.05 -4.94 -16.84
C SER A 286 12.44 -6.19 -16.06
N VAL A 287 12.49 -7.31 -16.76
CA VAL A 287 12.90 -8.60 -16.19
C VAL A 287 13.83 -9.35 -17.13
N THR A 288 14.54 -10.35 -16.60
CA THR A 288 15.31 -11.28 -17.48
C THR A 288 14.38 -12.03 -18.41
N PRO A 289 14.85 -12.34 -19.63
CA PRO A 289 14.10 -13.22 -20.53
C PRO A 289 13.99 -14.65 -19.98
#